data_9d54f6df79ac0c1dd89646bdd246f6db
#
_entry.id   9d54f6df79ac0c1dd89646bdd246f6db
#
_cell.length_a   1.000
_cell.length_b   1.000
_cell.length_c   1.000
_cell.angle_alpha   90.00
_cell.angle_beta   90.00
_cell.angle_gamma   90.00
#
_symmetry.space_group_name_H-M   'P 1'
#
loop_
_entity.id
_entity.type
_entity.pdbx_description
1 polymer ?
#
loop_
_entity_poly.entity_id
_entity_poly.type
_entity_poly.pdbx_seq_one_letter_code
_entity_poly.pdbx_strand_id
1 'polypeptide(L)'
;MKHLLWLAFFALPAFAQGPALDDLSKDDLEKVSNEIAVNFSHTAVAAPSTDGLWGIELGLIGGVTGSPKMKELVEDAGEDGSDFKRLPHAGLMARAHFPLELFAELTFIPTVESSDLELSNRTFALGWNFGSFFSWPLDVAIGAQTSNSKLEFDQVLNNASTGNTNVDTTVKFDSKTTTLWVGASKTFAIVTPYVKVGVFKSETDVEVNGSSGDIFDFSSEQKESVSSSGGFGTLGVNVNLLIVRLGLEASRAAEV
;
A
#
# COMPACT_ATOMS: atom_id res chain seq x y z
N MET A 1 -29.73 -47.60 -6.43
CA MET A 1 -28.63 -47.10 -7.24
C MET A 1 -28.78 -45.64 -7.70
N LYS A 2 -29.98 -45.02 -7.69
CA LYS A 2 -30.17 -43.60 -8.09
C LYS A 2 -29.73 -42.56 -7.02
N HIS A 3 -29.57 -42.97 -5.76
CA HIS A 3 -29.17 -42.05 -4.68
C HIS A 3 -27.65 -41.96 -4.47
N LEU A 4 -26.85 -42.85 -5.08
CA LEU A 4 -25.39 -42.79 -5.01
C LEU A 4 -24.81 -41.71 -5.94
N LEU A 5 -25.50 -41.43 -7.06
CA LEU A 5 -25.11 -40.38 -8.00
C LEU A 5 -25.31 -38.96 -7.45
N TRP A 6 -26.27 -38.78 -6.52
CA TRP A 6 -26.51 -37.51 -5.85
C TRP A 6 -25.45 -37.17 -4.78
N LEU A 7 -24.91 -38.21 -4.14
CA LEU A 7 -23.80 -37.99 -3.17
C LEU A 7 -22.48 -37.64 -3.84
N ALA A 8 -22.24 -38.07 -5.07
CA ALA A 8 -21.06 -37.69 -5.83
C ALA A 8 -21.11 -36.25 -6.34
N PHE A 9 -22.33 -35.72 -6.58
CA PHE A 9 -22.49 -34.32 -7.02
C PHE A 9 -22.33 -33.30 -5.88
N PHE A 10 -22.60 -33.69 -4.63
CA PHE A 10 -22.38 -32.81 -3.47
C PHE A 10 -20.93 -32.84 -2.93
N ALA A 11 -20.13 -33.81 -3.33
CA ALA A 11 -18.73 -33.92 -2.92
C ALA A 11 -17.79 -33.11 -3.85
N LEU A 12 -18.23 -32.72 -5.05
CA LEU A 12 -17.42 -31.98 -6.00
C LEU A 12 -17.15 -30.49 -5.63
N PRO A 13 -18.06 -29.77 -4.95
CA PRO A 13 -17.72 -28.38 -4.56
C PRO A 13 -16.80 -28.30 -3.33
N ALA A 14 -16.62 -29.37 -2.57
CA ALA A 14 -15.72 -29.37 -1.41
C ALA A 14 -14.22 -29.40 -1.80
N PHE A 15 -13.90 -29.77 -3.04
CA PHE A 15 -12.53 -29.78 -3.56
C PHE A 15 -12.17 -28.49 -4.32
N ALA A 16 -13.13 -27.56 -4.46
CA ALA A 16 -12.96 -26.33 -5.20
C ALA A 16 -12.45 -25.16 -4.33
N GLN A 17 -12.26 -25.36 -3.03
CA GLN A 17 -11.62 -24.36 -2.17
C GLN A 17 -10.13 -24.65 -2.16
N GLY A 18 -9.34 -23.72 -2.69
CA GLY A 18 -7.90 -23.80 -2.63
C GLY A 18 -7.43 -23.89 -1.16
N PRO A 19 -6.46 -24.76 -0.85
CA PRO A 19 -6.07 -25.06 0.53
C PRO A 19 -5.50 -23.87 1.31
N ALA A 20 -5.09 -22.80 0.63
CA ALA A 20 -4.48 -21.65 1.27
C ALA A 20 -5.46 -20.64 1.87
N LEU A 21 -6.72 -20.64 1.44
CA LEU A 21 -7.70 -19.67 1.94
C LEU A 21 -8.52 -20.19 3.12
N ASP A 22 -8.60 -21.49 3.31
CA ASP A 22 -9.28 -22.07 4.47
C ASP A 22 -8.51 -21.81 5.78
N ASP A 23 -7.19 -21.56 5.71
CA ASP A 23 -6.34 -21.22 6.86
C ASP A 23 -6.16 -19.71 7.06
N LEU A 24 -6.47 -18.86 6.05
CA LEU A 24 -6.41 -17.40 6.17
C LEU A 24 -7.65 -16.89 6.89
N SER A 25 -7.48 -16.50 8.14
CA SER A 25 -8.57 -15.85 8.87
C SER A 25 -8.86 -14.46 8.28
N LYS A 26 -10.11 -14.02 8.38
CA LYS A 26 -10.50 -12.66 8.01
C LYS A 26 -9.63 -11.61 8.73
N ASP A 27 -9.24 -11.89 9.97
CA ASP A 27 -8.36 -11.04 10.79
C ASP A 27 -6.95 -10.92 10.18
N ASP A 28 -6.42 -11.96 9.55
CA ASP A 28 -5.09 -11.93 8.94
C ASP A 28 -5.12 -11.15 7.62
N LEU A 29 -6.17 -11.32 6.81
CA LEU A 29 -6.41 -10.50 5.62
C LEU A 29 -6.60 -9.03 5.99
N GLU A 30 -7.30 -8.73 7.07
CA GLU A 30 -7.47 -7.36 7.56
C GLU A 30 -6.14 -6.75 7.99
N LYS A 31 -5.29 -7.47 8.73
CA LYS A 31 -3.95 -7.02 9.15
C LYS A 31 -3.04 -6.74 7.96
N VAL A 32 -3.02 -7.63 6.96
CA VAL A 32 -2.20 -7.44 5.74
C VAL A 32 -2.74 -6.28 4.91
N SER A 33 -4.06 -6.18 4.75
CA SER A 33 -4.70 -5.07 4.03
C SER A 33 -4.41 -3.73 4.69
N ASN A 34 -4.45 -3.67 6.03
CA ASN A 34 -4.05 -2.51 6.83
C ASN A 34 -2.59 -2.14 6.58
N GLU A 35 -1.71 -3.12 6.62
CA GLU A 35 -0.28 -2.93 6.38
C GLU A 35 -0.01 -2.34 4.99
N ILE A 36 -0.64 -2.89 3.95
CA ILE A 36 -0.55 -2.37 2.58
C ILE A 36 -1.10 -0.95 2.49
N ALA A 37 -2.29 -0.71 3.03
CA ALA A 37 -2.96 0.58 3.00
C ALA A 37 -2.11 1.68 3.64
N VAL A 38 -1.52 1.39 4.80
CA VAL A 38 -0.66 2.32 5.54
C VAL A 38 0.63 2.59 4.79
N ASN A 39 1.25 1.55 4.31
CA ASN A 39 2.58 1.60 3.72
C ASN A 39 2.62 2.39 2.40
N PHE A 40 1.51 2.39 1.66
CA PHE A 40 1.40 3.09 0.38
C PHE A 40 0.52 4.33 0.42
N SER A 41 -0.14 4.62 1.54
CA SER A 41 -0.97 5.83 1.68
C SER A 41 -0.16 7.12 1.75
N HIS A 42 1.12 7.03 2.06
CA HIS A 42 1.97 8.19 2.31
C HIS A 42 3.29 8.10 1.52
N THR A 43 3.21 8.32 0.23
CA THR A 43 4.38 8.27 -0.67
C THR A 43 5.04 9.63 -0.90
N ALA A 44 4.43 10.72 -0.44
CA ALA A 44 4.91 12.07 -0.66
C ALA A 44 5.96 12.49 0.38
N VAL A 45 7.22 12.53 0.00
CA VAL A 45 8.33 13.02 0.81
C VAL A 45 8.46 14.53 0.63
N ALA A 46 7.60 15.30 1.27
CA ALA A 46 7.65 16.76 1.17
C ALA A 46 7.21 17.46 2.45
N ALA A 47 7.96 18.48 2.84
CA ALA A 47 7.54 19.39 3.91
C ALA A 47 6.23 20.09 3.51
N PRO A 48 5.35 20.41 4.45
CA PRO A 48 4.16 21.21 4.22
C PRO A 48 4.47 22.71 3.95
N SER A 49 5.57 23.00 3.29
CA SER A 49 5.97 24.37 2.92
C SER A 49 5.63 24.66 1.47
N THR A 50 5.34 25.91 1.18
CA THR A 50 5.12 26.43 -0.17
C THR A 50 6.17 27.47 -0.48
N ASP A 51 6.86 27.33 -1.62
CA ASP A 51 7.96 28.23 -2.01
C ASP A 51 7.50 29.26 -3.05
N GLY A 52 6.39 29.96 -2.77
CA GLY A 52 5.95 31.06 -3.63
C GLY A 52 4.54 30.95 -4.21
N LEU A 53 4.19 31.95 -5.04
CA LEU A 53 2.83 32.12 -5.59
C LEU A 53 2.47 31.09 -6.66
N TRP A 54 3.45 30.62 -7.44
CA TRP A 54 3.31 29.61 -8.50
C TRP A 54 4.59 28.83 -8.64
N GLY A 55 4.47 27.54 -8.77
CA GLY A 55 5.62 26.68 -9.01
C GLY A 55 5.22 25.27 -9.40
N ILE A 56 6.10 24.58 -10.11
CA ILE A 56 6.00 23.17 -10.41
C ILE A 56 7.30 22.51 -9.97
N GLU A 57 7.20 21.48 -9.17
CA GLU A 57 8.30 20.63 -8.77
C GLU A 57 8.11 19.25 -9.40
N LEU A 58 9.18 18.69 -9.94
CA LEU A 58 9.24 17.33 -10.42
C LEU A 58 10.31 16.59 -9.63
N GLY A 59 10.04 15.39 -9.21
CA GLY A 59 10.95 14.63 -8.36
C GLY A 59 10.92 13.14 -8.64
N LEU A 60 11.97 12.50 -8.12
CA LEU A 60 12.05 11.07 -7.96
C LEU A 60 11.82 10.75 -6.50
N ILE A 61 11.07 9.70 -6.23
CA ILE A 61 10.90 9.16 -4.88
C ILE A 61 11.47 7.75 -4.85
N GLY A 62 11.96 7.36 -3.69
CA GLY A 62 12.40 5.99 -3.46
C GLY A 62 12.37 5.70 -1.97
N GLY A 63 12.04 4.49 -1.62
CA GLY A 63 11.92 4.10 -0.23
C GLY A 63 11.89 2.61 -0.02
N VAL A 64 11.79 2.24 1.22
CA VAL A 64 11.61 0.86 1.66
C VAL A 64 10.52 0.85 2.72
N THR A 65 9.57 -0.01 2.54
CA THR A 65 8.44 -0.21 3.43
C THR A 65 8.58 -1.54 4.16
N GLY A 66 8.39 -1.55 5.48
CA GLY A 66 8.34 -2.78 6.26
C GLY A 66 6.96 -3.42 6.17
N SER A 67 6.89 -4.71 5.87
CA SER A 67 5.65 -5.48 5.76
C SER A 67 5.72 -6.80 6.54
N PRO A 68 5.84 -6.73 7.88
CA PRO A 68 5.94 -7.93 8.73
C PRO A 68 4.70 -8.83 8.66
N LYS A 69 3.50 -8.28 8.43
CA LYS A 69 2.28 -9.08 8.33
C LYS A 69 2.18 -9.84 7.02
N MET A 70 2.61 -9.21 5.92
CA MET A 70 2.75 -9.91 4.65
C MET A 70 3.76 -11.07 4.76
N LYS A 71 4.91 -10.81 5.41
CA LYS A 71 5.89 -11.86 5.67
C LYS A 71 5.30 -13.03 6.47
N GLU A 72 4.59 -12.73 7.57
CA GLU A 72 3.92 -13.73 8.42
C GLU A 72 2.92 -14.56 7.60
N LEU A 73 2.11 -13.90 6.77
CA LEU A 73 1.14 -14.55 5.88
C LEU A 73 1.80 -15.58 4.94
N VAL A 74 2.90 -15.20 4.29
CA VAL A 74 3.63 -16.07 3.36
C VAL A 74 4.29 -17.24 4.10
N GLU A 75 4.84 -16.99 5.29
CA GLU A 75 5.45 -18.03 6.14
C GLU A 75 4.39 -19.02 6.68
N ASP A 76 3.20 -18.56 7.03
CA ASP A 76 2.09 -19.40 7.45
C ASP A 76 1.56 -20.27 6.29
N ALA A 77 1.68 -19.81 5.06
CA ALA A 77 1.43 -20.59 3.85
C ALA A 77 2.53 -21.63 3.53
N GLY A 78 3.63 -21.67 4.31
CA GLY A 78 4.72 -22.62 4.18
C GLY A 78 5.84 -22.22 3.26
N GLU A 79 5.85 -20.97 2.78
CA GLU A 79 6.87 -20.40 1.89
C GLU A 79 7.85 -19.49 2.66
N ASP A 80 8.99 -19.16 2.03
CA ASP A 80 9.96 -18.23 2.61
C ASP A 80 9.49 -16.78 2.45
N GLY A 81 8.96 -16.19 3.53
CA GLY A 81 8.50 -14.80 3.59
C GLY A 81 9.61 -13.75 3.68
N SER A 82 10.89 -14.11 3.54
CA SER A 82 12.01 -13.17 3.73
C SER A 82 12.00 -12.00 2.76
N ASP A 83 11.58 -12.20 1.52
CA ASP A 83 11.51 -11.19 0.48
C ASP A 83 10.38 -10.18 0.72
N PHE A 84 9.34 -10.59 1.44
CA PHE A 84 8.21 -9.74 1.80
C PHE A 84 8.44 -8.88 3.05
N LYS A 85 9.51 -9.08 3.79
CA LYS A 85 9.82 -8.30 4.99
C LYS A 85 10.03 -6.82 4.70
N ARG A 86 10.53 -6.49 3.51
CA ARG A 86 10.83 -5.12 3.08
C ARG A 86 10.51 -4.96 1.61
N LEU A 87 9.54 -4.12 1.30
CA LEU A 87 9.12 -3.80 -0.06
C LEU A 87 9.81 -2.52 -0.54
N PRO A 88 10.83 -2.60 -1.39
CA PRO A 88 11.43 -1.42 -2.00
C PRO A 88 10.47 -0.83 -3.03
N HIS A 89 10.44 0.50 -3.12
CA HIS A 89 9.63 1.19 -4.11
C HIS A 89 10.37 2.40 -4.65
N ALA A 90 10.11 2.74 -5.91
CA ALA A 90 10.62 3.94 -6.56
C ALA A 90 9.56 4.50 -7.51
N GLY A 91 9.53 5.81 -7.64
CA GLY A 91 8.50 6.45 -8.46
C GLY A 91 8.82 7.89 -8.80
N LEU A 92 7.83 8.52 -9.38
CA LEU A 92 7.85 9.91 -9.82
C LEU A 92 6.90 10.74 -8.95
N MET A 93 7.27 11.99 -8.71
CA MET A 93 6.43 12.97 -8.02
C MET A 93 6.34 14.23 -8.88
N ALA A 94 5.15 14.82 -8.93
CA ALA A 94 4.92 16.15 -9.45
C ALA A 94 4.12 16.95 -8.43
N ARG A 95 4.57 18.12 -8.08
CA ARG A 95 3.89 19.01 -7.15
C ARG A 95 3.69 20.38 -7.82
N ALA A 96 2.50 20.94 -7.69
CA ALA A 96 2.15 22.26 -8.15
C ALA A 96 1.77 23.15 -6.96
N HIS A 97 2.28 24.36 -6.93
CA HIS A 97 1.95 25.42 -5.97
C HIS A 97 1.04 26.44 -6.63
N PHE A 98 0.04 26.89 -5.89
CA PHE A 98 -0.97 27.83 -6.34
C PHE A 98 -1.04 29.04 -5.40
N PRO A 99 -1.65 30.17 -5.83
CA PRO A 99 -1.94 31.27 -4.94
C PRO A 99 -2.70 30.86 -3.69
N LEU A 100 -2.62 31.65 -2.65
CA LEU A 100 -3.22 31.41 -1.34
C LEU A 100 -2.58 30.23 -0.59
N GLU A 101 -1.33 29.88 -0.94
CA GLU A 101 -0.58 28.81 -0.29
C GLU A 101 -1.21 27.40 -0.45
N LEU A 102 -1.96 27.21 -1.53
CA LEU A 102 -2.48 25.91 -1.91
C LEU A 102 -1.42 25.11 -2.68
N PHE A 103 -1.47 23.80 -2.55
CA PHE A 103 -0.68 22.91 -3.38
C PHE A 103 -1.45 21.63 -3.76
N ALA A 104 -1.07 21.08 -4.90
CA ALA A 104 -1.50 19.77 -5.36
C ALA A 104 -0.28 18.89 -5.63
N GLU A 105 -0.38 17.61 -5.35
CA GLU A 105 0.71 16.66 -5.57
C GLU A 105 0.19 15.37 -6.21
N LEU A 106 0.94 14.88 -7.15
CA LEU A 106 0.75 13.59 -7.81
C LEU A 106 1.99 12.74 -7.56
N THR A 107 1.77 11.53 -7.09
CA THR A 107 2.82 10.52 -6.99
C THR A 107 2.44 9.30 -7.81
N PHE A 108 3.41 8.77 -8.52
CA PHE A 108 3.25 7.61 -9.36
C PHE A 108 4.42 6.65 -9.15
N ILE A 109 4.12 5.50 -8.56
CA ILE A 109 5.02 4.35 -8.51
C ILE A 109 4.58 3.42 -9.65
N PRO A 110 5.37 3.31 -10.74
CA PRO A 110 5.06 2.38 -11.82
C PRO A 110 5.08 0.95 -11.29
N THR A 111 4.50 0.02 -12.02
CA THR A 111 4.61 -1.39 -11.68
C THR A 111 6.07 -1.79 -11.61
N VAL A 112 6.48 -2.23 -10.42
CA VAL A 112 7.81 -2.77 -10.16
C VAL A 112 7.63 -4.27 -9.99
N GLU A 113 8.25 -5.02 -10.89
CA GLU A 113 8.28 -6.47 -10.84
C GLU A 113 9.58 -6.90 -10.15
N SER A 114 9.49 -7.66 -9.10
CA SER A 114 10.64 -8.24 -8.39
C SER A 114 10.31 -9.68 -8.02
N SER A 115 10.98 -10.63 -8.64
CA SER A 115 10.66 -12.06 -8.51
C SER A 115 9.18 -12.29 -8.84
N ASP A 116 8.39 -12.78 -7.91
CA ASP A 116 6.96 -13.09 -8.08
C ASP A 116 6.05 -12.02 -7.48
N LEU A 117 6.58 -10.78 -7.29
CA LEU A 117 5.87 -9.65 -6.68
C LEU A 117 5.73 -8.49 -7.67
N GLU A 118 4.53 -8.03 -7.88
CA GLU A 118 4.20 -6.81 -8.62
C GLU A 118 3.58 -5.76 -7.69
N LEU A 119 4.14 -4.55 -7.73
CA LEU A 119 3.68 -3.43 -6.92
C LEU A 119 3.48 -2.19 -7.77
N SER A 120 2.36 -1.50 -7.61
CA SER A 120 2.14 -0.18 -8.18
C SER A 120 1.33 0.72 -7.24
N ASN A 121 1.54 2.04 -7.36
CA ASN A 121 0.78 3.02 -6.58
C ASN A 121 0.57 4.31 -7.37
N ARG A 122 -0.59 4.94 -7.16
CA ARG A 122 -0.92 6.28 -7.64
C ARG A 122 -1.57 7.07 -6.53
N THR A 123 -0.99 8.20 -6.17
CA THR A 123 -1.51 9.08 -5.12
C THR A 123 -1.76 10.46 -5.68
N PHE A 124 -2.89 11.04 -5.32
CA PHE A 124 -3.20 12.45 -5.53
C PHE A 124 -3.47 13.10 -4.17
N ALA A 125 -2.83 14.23 -3.92
CA ALA A 125 -2.97 15.00 -2.70
C ALA A 125 -3.27 16.46 -3.00
N LEU A 126 -4.05 17.07 -2.10
CA LEU A 126 -4.28 18.51 -2.04
C LEU A 126 -3.96 18.99 -0.63
N GLY A 127 -3.40 20.18 -0.53
CA GLY A 127 -3.11 20.77 0.77
C GLY A 127 -3.12 22.30 0.74
N TRP A 128 -3.24 22.85 1.94
CA TRP A 128 -3.23 24.27 2.20
C TRP A 128 -2.29 24.61 3.36
N ASN A 129 -1.28 25.43 3.10
CA ASN A 129 -0.37 25.94 4.11
C ASN A 129 -0.94 27.24 4.72
N PHE A 130 -1.83 27.11 5.68
CA PHE A 130 -2.44 28.25 6.34
C PHE A 130 -1.49 28.96 7.30
N GLY A 131 -0.45 28.31 7.82
CA GLY A 131 0.57 28.95 8.64
C GLY A 131 1.30 30.04 7.89
N SER A 132 1.75 29.77 6.66
CA SER A 132 2.35 30.77 5.78
C SER A 132 1.31 31.84 5.38
N PHE A 133 0.11 31.45 5.04
CA PHE A 133 -0.97 32.39 4.70
C PHE A 133 -1.22 33.42 5.80
N PHE A 134 -1.21 33.01 7.07
CA PHE A 134 -1.38 33.90 8.23
C PHE A 134 -0.06 34.46 8.77
N SER A 135 1.07 34.26 8.08
CA SER A 135 2.40 34.74 8.48
C SER A 135 2.83 34.24 9.87
N TRP A 136 2.53 33.00 10.19
CA TRP A 136 2.98 32.36 11.42
C TRP A 136 4.48 32.04 11.38
N PRO A 137 5.14 31.90 12.54
CA PRO A 137 6.56 31.58 12.59
C PRO A 137 6.88 30.13 12.16
N LEU A 138 5.85 29.33 11.91
CA LEU A 138 5.88 27.96 11.42
C LEU A 138 4.96 27.84 10.22
N ASP A 139 5.36 27.05 9.25
CA ASP A 139 4.49 26.57 8.21
C ASP A 139 3.61 25.47 8.79
N VAL A 140 2.30 25.68 8.81
CA VAL A 140 1.33 24.70 9.26
C VAL A 140 0.34 24.46 8.13
N ALA A 141 0.22 23.23 7.71
CA ALA A 141 -0.66 22.84 6.61
C ALA A 141 -1.60 21.73 7.00
N ILE A 142 -2.75 21.73 6.33
CA ILE A 142 -3.67 20.60 6.30
C ILE A 142 -3.72 20.03 4.89
N GLY A 143 -4.00 18.75 4.77
CA GLY A 143 -4.15 18.13 3.46
C GLY A 143 -5.02 16.90 3.49
N ALA A 144 -5.49 16.57 2.30
CA ALA A 144 -6.21 15.35 2.00
C ALA A 144 -5.54 14.67 0.83
N GLN A 145 -5.53 13.34 0.83
CA GLN A 145 -5.03 12.57 -0.30
C GLN A 145 -5.86 11.32 -0.53
N THR A 146 -5.82 10.85 -1.76
CA THR A 146 -6.34 9.53 -2.15
C THR A 146 -5.23 8.76 -2.85
N SER A 147 -5.10 7.49 -2.50
CA SER A 147 -4.11 6.58 -3.03
C SER A 147 -4.78 5.32 -3.55
N ASN A 148 -4.35 4.84 -4.71
CA ASN A 148 -4.73 3.53 -5.23
C ASN A 148 -3.46 2.70 -5.35
N SER A 149 -3.41 1.59 -4.62
CA SER A 149 -2.28 0.68 -4.57
C SER A 149 -2.69 -0.68 -5.06
N LYS A 150 -1.86 -1.30 -5.86
CA LYS A 150 -2.02 -2.68 -6.29
C LYS A 150 -0.80 -3.46 -5.90
N LEU A 151 -1.03 -4.60 -5.28
CA LEU A 151 -0.02 -5.59 -4.96
C LEU A 151 -0.50 -6.93 -5.51
N GLU A 152 0.34 -7.60 -6.27
CA GLU A 152 0.08 -8.93 -6.81
C GLU A 152 1.30 -9.79 -6.55
N PHE A 153 1.10 -11.02 -6.12
CA PHE A 153 2.18 -11.99 -6.00
C PHE A 153 1.70 -13.39 -6.35
N ASP A 154 2.62 -14.15 -6.96
CA ASP A 154 2.41 -15.53 -7.31
C ASP A 154 3.06 -16.43 -6.27
N GLN A 155 2.38 -17.51 -5.90
CA GLN A 155 2.94 -18.56 -5.07
C GLN A 155 2.47 -19.94 -5.50
N VAL A 156 3.31 -20.94 -5.28
CA VAL A 156 3.00 -22.34 -5.55
C VAL A 156 2.66 -23.03 -4.24
N LEU A 157 1.42 -23.45 -4.09
CA LEU A 157 0.97 -24.17 -2.91
C LEU A 157 1.13 -25.66 -3.11
N ASN A 158 1.89 -26.30 -2.21
CA ASN A 158 2.10 -27.73 -2.20
C ASN A 158 1.10 -28.39 -1.23
N ASN A 159 0.06 -29.01 -1.76
CA ASN A 159 -0.89 -29.73 -0.91
C ASN A 159 -0.43 -31.16 -0.63
N ALA A 160 0.19 -31.37 0.52
CA ALA A 160 0.67 -32.69 0.97
C ALA A 160 -0.47 -33.69 1.28
N SER A 161 -1.69 -33.22 1.52
CA SER A 161 -2.84 -34.08 1.88
C SER A 161 -3.55 -34.70 0.68
N THR A 162 -3.36 -34.19 -0.54
CA THR A 162 -4.01 -34.70 -1.76
C THR A 162 -3.06 -35.35 -2.77
N GLY A 163 -1.82 -35.64 -2.37
CA GLY A 163 -0.87 -36.40 -3.20
C GLY A 163 -0.01 -35.58 -4.14
N ASN A 164 0.63 -34.51 -3.66
CA ASN A 164 1.62 -33.70 -4.42
C ASN A 164 1.06 -32.98 -5.65
N THR A 165 -0.10 -32.39 -5.59
CA THR A 165 -0.57 -31.48 -6.64
C THR A 165 -0.06 -30.07 -6.32
N ASN A 166 0.76 -29.51 -7.20
CA ASN A 166 1.13 -28.10 -7.16
C ASN A 166 -0.06 -27.26 -7.64
N VAL A 167 -0.44 -26.24 -6.88
CA VAL A 167 -1.47 -25.27 -7.26
C VAL A 167 -0.78 -23.92 -7.42
N ASP A 168 -0.71 -23.43 -8.64
CA ASP A 168 -0.25 -22.08 -8.89
C ASP A 168 -1.33 -21.12 -8.41
N THR A 169 -0.99 -20.22 -7.49
CA THR A 169 -1.94 -19.30 -6.86
C THR A 169 -1.43 -17.87 -7.02
N THR A 170 -2.30 -17.01 -7.55
CA THR A 170 -2.06 -15.56 -7.64
C THR A 170 -2.93 -14.84 -6.62
N VAL A 171 -2.32 -14.03 -5.78
CA VAL A 171 -3.02 -13.20 -4.78
C VAL A 171 -2.89 -11.73 -5.18
N LYS A 172 -4.04 -11.03 -5.28
CA LYS A 172 -4.12 -9.62 -5.66
C LYS A 172 -4.77 -8.81 -4.55
N PHE A 173 -4.15 -7.69 -4.22
CA PHE A 173 -4.69 -6.67 -3.33
C PHE A 173 -4.87 -5.37 -4.13
N ASP A 174 -6.10 -4.88 -4.23
CA ASP A 174 -6.43 -3.59 -4.82
C ASP A 174 -6.96 -2.68 -3.71
N SER A 175 -6.12 -1.76 -3.25
CA SER A 175 -6.39 -0.92 -2.08
C SER A 175 -6.62 0.53 -2.50
N LYS A 176 -7.73 1.10 -2.00
CA LYS A 176 -8.02 2.52 -2.12
C LYS A 176 -8.02 3.17 -0.74
N THR A 177 -7.06 4.05 -0.51
CA THR A 177 -6.88 4.73 0.77
C THR A 177 -7.19 6.21 0.64
N THR A 178 -7.96 6.74 1.58
CA THR A 178 -8.21 8.18 1.75
C THR A 178 -7.60 8.62 3.06
N THR A 179 -6.81 9.69 3.03
CA THR A 179 -6.04 10.17 4.17
C THR A 179 -6.32 11.66 4.40
N LEU A 180 -6.43 12.05 5.67
CA LEU A 180 -6.46 13.44 6.12
C LEU A 180 -5.29 13.66 7.07
N TRP A 181 -4.57 14.76 6.90
CA TRP A 181 -3.41 15.03 7.72
C TRP A 181 -3.25 16.50 8.06
N VAL A 182 -2.52 16.76 9.13
CA VAL A 182 -1.99 18.06 9.50
C VAL A 182 -0.47 17.93 9.65
N GLY A 183 0.26 18.94 9.22
CA GLY A 183 1.71 18.96 9.32
C GLY A 183 2.24 20.33 9.69
N ALA A 184 3.42 20.33 10.28
CA ALA A 184 4.15 21.55 10.59
C ALA A 184 5.61 21.44 10.14
N SER A 185 6.15 22.54 9.66
CA SER A 185 7.57 22.65 9.28
C SER A 185 8.14 24.02 9.65
N LYS A 186 9.48 24.08 9.67
CA LYS A 186 10.20 25.34 9.79
C LYS A 186 11.50 25.28 9.02
N THR A 187 11.70 26.27 8.17
CA THR A 187 12.92 26.39 7.40
C THR A 187 14.00 27.10 8.22
N PHE A 188 15.17 26.48 8.31
CA PHE A 188 16.40 27.01 8.89
C PHE A 188 17.47 27.05 7.80
N ALA A 189 17.68 28.20 7.20
CA ALA A 189 18.55 28.37 6.03
C ALA A 189 18.13 27.43 4.88
N ILE A 190 18.84 26.34 4.67
CA ILE A 190 18.56 25.38 3.61
C ILE A 190 17.86 24.12 4.11
N VAL A 191 17.66 23.95 5.41
CA VAL A 191 17.12 22.74 6.01
C VAL A 191 15.72 23.00 6.56
N THR A 192 14.77 22.16 6.20
CA THR A 192 13.37 22.25 6.62
C THR A 192 12.94 20.94 7.28
N PRO A 193 13.13 20.79 8.59
CA PRO A 193 12.51 19.69 9.34
C PRO A 193 10.99 19.84 9.35
N TYR A 194 10.29 18.72 9.40
CA TYR A 194 8.84 18.69 9.44
C TYR A 194 8.30 17.45 10.17
N VAL A 195 7.06 17.60 10.62
CA VAL A 195 6.25 16.53 11.19
C VAL A 195 4.88 16.54 10.53
N LYS A 196 4.31 15.36 10.30
CA LYS A 196 2.93 15.20 9.87
C LYS A 196 2.27 14.15 10.76
N VAL A 197 0.99 14.34 11.05
CA VAL A 197 0.14 13.36 11.70
C VAL A 197 -1.20 13.33 10.97
N GLY A 198 -1.82 12.17 10.92
CA GLY A 198 -3.08 12.06 10.21
C GLY A 198 -3.81 10.78 10.51
N VAL A 199 -4.97 10.67 9.86
CA VAL A 199 -5.84 9.49 9.90
C VAL A 199 -6.10 9.02 8.48
N PHE A 200 -6.30 7.73 8.33
CA PHE A 200 -6.64 7.15 7.04
C PHE A 200 -7.83 6.18 7.16
N LYS A 201 -8.53 6.03 6.05
CA LYS A 201 -9.49 4.95 5.81
C LYS A 201 -9.11 4.28 4.50
N SER A 202 -9.05 2.95 4.52
CA SER A 202 -8.76 2.13 3.35
C SER A 202 -9.88 1.14 3.09
N GLU A 203 -10.12 0.85 1.82
CA GLU A 203 -10.94 -0.24 1.33
C GLU A 203 -10.05 -1.07 0.41
N THR A 204 -9.89 -2.36 0.73
CA THR A 204 -9.03 -3.28 -0.01
C THR A 204 -9.85 -4.45 -0.50
N ASP A 205 -9.84 -4.66 -1.80
CA ASP A 205 -10.38 -5.86 -2.43
C ASP A 205 -9.23 -6.88 -2.56
N VAL A 206 -9.44 -8.05 -1.99
CA VAL A 206 -8.52 -9.18 -2.07
C VAL A 206 -9.10 -10.20 -3.01
N GLU A 207 -8.34 -10.59 -4.03
CA GLU A 207 -8.70 -11.61 -5.00
C GLU A 207 -7.64 -12.70 -5.00
N VAL A 208 -8.07 -13.95 -4.87
CA VAL A 208 -7.18 -15.10 -4.90
C VAL A 208 -7.64 -16.03 -6.02
N ASN A 209 -6.74 -16.29 -6.93
CA ASN A 209 -6.94 -17.16 -8.08
C ASN A 209 -6.01 -18.36 -8.00
N GLY A 210 -6.57 -19.57 -7.91
CA GLY A 210 -5.81 -20.82 -7.93
C GLY A 210 -6.08 -21.64 -9.19
N SER A 211 -5.04 -22.19 -9.80
CA SER A 211 -5.15 -23.08 -10.94
C SER A 211 -4.23 -24.31 -10.78
N SER A 212 -4.74 -25.50 -11.12
CA SER A 212 -3.95 -26.75 -11.14
C SER A 212 -4.08 -27.40 -12.50
N GLY A 213 -2.96 -27.55 -13.21
CA GLY A 213 -2.90 -28.06 -14.58
C GLY A 213 -2.56 -29.55 -14.74
N ASP A 214 -2.28 -30.27 -13.63
CA ASP A 214 -1.61 -31.59 -13.76
C ASP A 214 -2.52 -32.77 -14.09
N ILE A 215 -3.81 -32.75 -13.80
CA ILE A 215 -4.74 -33.85 -14.17
C ILE A 215 -6.16 -33.36 -14.47
N PHE A 216 -6.59 -32.22 -13.91
CA PHE A 216 -7.90 -31.61 -14.15
C PHE A 216 -7.70 -30.08 -14.23
N ASP A 217 -8.23 -29.45 -15.27
CA ASP A 217 -8.35 -27.98 -15.34
C ASP A 217 -9.27 -27.52 -14.19
N PHE A 218 -8.66 -27.12 -13.09
CA PHE A 218 -9.35 -26.59 -11.93
C PHE A 218 -8.96 -25.12 -11.78
N SER A 219 -9.94 -24.24 -11.72
CA SER A 219 -9.74 -22.83 -11.36
C SER A 219 -10.73 -22.44 -10.26
N SER A 220 -10.23 -21.79 -9.24
CA SER A 220 -11.05 -21.19 -8.17
C SER A 220 -10.72 -19.71 -8.05
N GLU A 221 -11.75 -18.88 -7.95
CA GLU A 221 -11.65 -17.45 -7.72
C GLU A 221 -12.40 -17.13 -6.44
N GLN A 222 -11.73 -16.45 -5.50
CA GLN A 222 -12.35 -15.97 -4.26
C GLN A 222 -12.06 -14.49 -4.08
N LYS A 223 -13.10 -13.73 -3.72
CA LYS A 223 -13.00 -12.27 -3.50
C LYS A 223 -13.51 -11.92 -2.11
N GLU A 224 -12.75 -11.13 -1.40
CA GLU A 224 -13.12 -10.57 -0.10
C GLU A 224 -12.80 -9.06 -0.11
N SER A 225 -13.66 -8.27 0.51
CA SER A 225 -13.46 -6.83 0.66
C SER A 225 -13.28 -6.48 2.13
N VAL A 226 -12.19 -5.81 2.44
CA VAL A 226 -11.77 -5.45 3.80
C VAL A 226 -11.72 -3.93 3.91
N SER A 227 -12.29 -3.38 4.98
CA SER A 227 -12.21 -1.96 5.29
C SER A 227 -11.40 -1.76 6.56
N SER A 228 -10.45 -0.85 6.51
CA SER A 228 -9.57 -0.55 7.62
C SER A 228 -9.45 0.96 7.87
N SER A 229 -9.06 1.32 9.09
CA SER A 229 -8.78 2.71 9.46
C SER A 229 -7.69 2.79 10.52
N GLY A 230 -6.97 3.88 10.54
CA GLY A 230 -5.90 4.07 11.49
C GLY A 230 -5.37 5.49 11.52
N GLY A 231 -4.32 5.67 12.32
CA GLY A 231 -3.56 6.91 12.40
C GLY A 231 -2.13 6.71 11.97
N PHE A 232 -1.46 7.78 11.55
CA PHE A 232 -0.05 7.74 11.24
C PHE A 232 0.68 8.97 11.73
N GLY A 233 1.99 8.82 11.93
CA GLY A 233 2.91 9.91 12.21
C GLY A 233 4.13 9.82 11.29
N THR A 234 4.59 10.97 10.85
CA THR A 234 5.72 11.12 9.94
C THR A 234 6.68 12.17 10.48
N LEU A 235 7.95 11.87 10.43
CA LEU A 235 9.05 12.81 10.66
C LEU A 235 9.90 12.90 9.41
N GLY A 236 10.26 14.10 9.01
CA GLY A 236 11.08 14.27 7.83
C GLY A 236 11.95 15.51 7.86
N VAL A 237 12.83 15.59 6.89
CA VAL A 237 13.70 16.75 6.65
C VAL A 237 13.89 16.94 5.16
N ASN A 238 13.73 18.18 4.71
CA ASN A 238 14.10 18.61 3.36
C ASN A 238 15.36 19.47 3.43
N VAL A 239 16.22 19.33 2.42
CA VAL A 239 17.38 20.17 2.18
C VAL A 239 17.25 20.82 0.82
N ASN A 240 17.14 22.13 0.79
CA ASN A 240 16.96 22.94 -0.41
C ASN A 240 18.32 23.40 -0.93
N LEU A 241 18.73 22.89 -2.09
CA LEU A 241 20.00 23.20 -2.75
C LEU A 241 19.70 23.94 -4.07
N LEU A 242 19.55 25.26 -3.98
CA LEU A 242 19.18 26.10 -5.13
C LEU A 242 17.91 25.64 -5.85
N ILE A 243 18.07 24.82 -6.88
CA ILE A 243 16.98 24.30 -7.70
C ILE A 243 16.63 22.81 -7.39
N VAL A 244 17.39 22.20 -6.48
CA VAL A 244 17.19 20.79 -6.11
C VAL A 244 16.75 20.71 -4.66
N ARG A 245 15.71 19.94 -4.38
CA ARG A 245 15.26 19.59 -3.04
C ARG A 245 15.54 18.12 -2.79
N LEU A 246 16.22 17.81 -1.68
CA LEU A 246 16.44 16.47 -1.20
C LEU A 246 15.58 16.27 0.04
N GLY A 247 14.81 15.19 0.11
CA GLY A 247 13.94 14.85 1.24
C GLY A 247 14.26 13.49 1.81
N LEU A 248 14.20 13.38 3.14
CA LEU A 248 14.23 12.12 3.86
C LEU A 248 13.06 12.09 4.82
N GLU A 249 12.32 10.98 4.83
CA GLU A 249 11.14 10.80 5.66
C GLU A 249 11.13 9.43 6.33
N ALA A 250 10.63 9.36 7.56
CA ALA A 250 10.29 8.14 8.25
C ALA A 250 8.86 8.24 8.77
N SER A 251 8.05 7.27 8.40
CA SER A 251 6.64 7.20 8.78
C SER A 251 6.36 5.94 9.59
N ARG A 252 5.44 6.06 10.51
CA ARG A 252 4.89 4.92 11.24
C ARG A 252 3.38 5.08 11.35
N ALA A 253 2.68 4.01 11.11
CA ALA A 253 1.25 3.95 11.36
C ALA A 253 0.93 3.12 12.60
N ALA A 254 -0.23 3.41 13.17
CA ALA A 254 -0.86 2.66 14.23
C ALA A 254 -2.28 2.31 13.80
N GLU A 255 -2.64 1.06 13.97
CA GLU A 255 -4.01 0.58 13.80
C GLU A 255 -4.87 1.08 14.96
N VAL A 256 -6.14 1.39 14.68
CA VAL A 256 -7.16 1.74 15.67
C VAL A 256 -8.20 0.64 15.73
#